data_d6871f0e53017df5d3b2915e4c6cef5a
#
_entry.id   d6871f0e53017df5d3b2915e4c6cef5a
#
_cell.length_a   1.000
_cell.length_b   1.000
_cell.length_c   1.000
_cell.angle_alpha   90.00
_cell.angle_beta   90.00
_cell.angle_gamma   90.00
#
_symmetry.space_group_name_H-M   'P 1'
#
loop_
_entity.id
_entity.type
_entity.pdbx_description
1 polymer ?
#
loop_
_entity_poly.entity_id
_entity_poly.type
_entity_poly.pdbx_seq_one_letter_code
_entity_poly.pdbx_strand_id
1 'polypeptide(L)'
;MLKITPEEQKWVHAKQPGVQRAVMREVEGGGRTSLIRVTKGATVEMHGHIGIEEVYVVSGSLRVGEFKLAAGDYHFTGPGETHDLEAFEDSVFFAVTEKVIPGR
;
A
#
# COMPACT_ATOMS: atom_id res chain seq x y z
N MET A 1 20.25 -8.86 8.91
CA MET A 1 18.99 -8.55 9.61
C MET A 1 18.77 -7.04 9.59
N LEU A 2 17.50 -6.60 9.60
CA LEU A 2 17.13 -5.19 9.50
C LEU A 2 16.06 -4.86 10.53
N LYS A 3 16.19 -3.71 11.19
CA LYS A 3 15.17 -3.16 12.07
C LYS A 3 14.96 -1.68 11.73
N ILE A 4 13.71 -1.26 11.60
CA ILE A 4 13.36 0.12 11.34
C ILE A 4 12.37 0.55 12.43
N THR A 5 12.76 1.55 13.22
CA THR A 5 11.87 2.13 14.24
C THR A 5 10.95 3.16 13.61
N PRO A 6 9.85 3.56 14.28
CA PRO A 6 8.98 4.62 13.75
C PRO A 6 9.73 5.91 13.41
N GLU A 7 10.70 6.30 14.19
CA GLU A 7 11.49 7.52 13.96
C GLU A 7 12.39 7.42 12.72
N GLU A 8 12.74 6.19 12.33
CA GLU A 8 13.58 5.94 11.16
C GLU A 8 12.76 5.80 9.87
N GLN A 9 11.43 5.74 9.95
CA GLN A 9 10.57 5.66 8.78
C GLN A 9 10.63 6.97 8.01
N LYS A 10 10.88 6.88 6.71
CA LYS A 10 10.99 8.05 5.83
C LYS A 10 9.72 8.14 4.99
N TRP A 11 8.80 8.97 5.44
CA TRP A 11 7.53 9.19 4.75
C TRP A 11 7.70 10.19 3.62
N VAL A 12 7.25 9.81 2.44
CA VAL A 12 7.23 10.68 1.26
C VAL A 12 5.82 10.70 0.69
N HIS A 13 5.47 11.81 0.06
CA HIS A 13 4.19 11.91 -0.64
C HIS A 13 4.22 11.05 -1.89
N ALA A 14 3.16 10.27 -2.09
CA ALA A 14 2.95 9.56 -3.33
C ALA A 14 2.35 10.51 -4.38
N LYS A 15 2.17 10.01 -5.59
CA LYS A 15 1.60 10.78 -6.68
C LYS A 15 0.16 11.24 -6.37
N GLN A 16 -0.63 10.40 -5.71
CA GLN A 16 -2.02 10.71 -5.38
C GLN A 16 -2.10 11.60 -4.16
N PRO A 17 -2.95 12.65 -4.17
CA PRO A 17 -3.16 13.49 -2.99
C PRO A 17 -3.65 12.67 -1.79
N GLY A 18 -3.13 12.99 -0.62
CA GLY A 18 -3.52 12.31 0.63
C GLY A 18 -2.90 10.94 0.83
N VAL A 19 -1.97 10.53 -0.02
CA VAL A 19 -1.28 9.23 0.08
C VAL A 19 0.19 9.47 0.35
N GLN A 20 0.71 8.81 1.39
CA GLN A 20 2.13 8.84 1.74
C GLN A 20 2.65 7.43 1.86
N ARG A 21 3.93 7.25 1.60
CA ARG A 21 4.59 5.96 1.64
C ARG A 21 5.91 6.04 2.39
N ALA A 22 6.17 5.00 3.18
CA ALA A 22 7.49 4.77 3.78
C ALA A 22 7.96 3.39 3.35
N VAL A 23 8.99 3.35 2.52
CA VAL A 23 9.54 2.09 2.03
C VAL A 23 10.41 1.48 3.13
N MET A 24 10.08 0.27 3.54
CA MET A 24 10.83 -0.46 4.56
C MET A 24 11.99 -1.24 3.94
N ARG A 25 11.75 -1.88 2.82
CA ARG A 25 12.72 -2.73 2.14
C ARG A 25 12.43 -2.80 0.65
N GLU A 26 13.47 -2.73 -0.15
CA GLU A 26 13.38 -2.98 -1.60
C GLU A 26 14.12 -4.26 -1.93
N VAL A 27 13.61 -4.98 -2.92
CA VAL A 27 14.19 -6.21 -3.42
C VAL A 27 14.68 -5.97 -4.83
N GLU A 28 15.83 -6.52 -5.17
CA GLU A 28 16.31 -6.52 -6.54
C GLU A 28 15.25 -7.15 -7.45
N GLY A 29 14.96 -6.49 -8.57
CA GLY A 29 13.89 -6.90 -9.46
C GLY A 29 12.58 -6.14 -9.26
N GLY A 30 12.51 -5.22 -8.29
CA GLY A 30 11.43 -4.24 -8.15
C GLY A 30 10.38 -4.53 -7.09
N GLY A 31 10.51 -5.61 -6.33
CA GLY A 31 9.62 -5.85 -5.19
C GLY A 31 9.96 -4.96 -4.01
N ARG A 32 8.98 -4.65 -3.18
CA ARG A 32 9.22 -3.85 -1.98
C ARG A 32 8.18 -4.07 -0.90
N THR A 33 8.56 -3.74 0.33
CA THR A 33 7.71 -3.73 1.50
C THR A 33 7.58 -2.28 1.95
N SER A 34 6.35 -1.82 2.14
CA SER A 34 6.08 -0.42 2.48
C SER A 34 4.97 -0.31 3.53
N LEU A 35 5.02 0.77 4.30
CA LEU A 35 3.84 1.29 4.99
C LEU A 35 3.22 2.36 4.12
N ILE A 36 1.91 2.34 4.01
CA ILE A 36 1.13 3.32 3.24
C ILE A 36 0.17 4.01 4.20
N ARG A 37 0.14 5.32 4.13
CA ARG A 37 -0.73 6.17 4.94
C ARG A 37 -1.66 6.92 4.00
N VAL A 38 -2.97 6.79 4.21
CA VAL A 38 -3.99 7.45 3.40
C VAL A 38 -4.89 8.27 4.29
N THR A 39 -5.17 9.50 3.89
CA THR A 39 -6.09 10.36 4.62
C THR A 39 -7.53 10.04 4.21
N LYS A 40 -8.47 10.28 5.12
CA LYS A 40 -9.90 10.11 4.85
C LYS A 40 -10.28 10.80 3.54
N GLY A 41 -10.96 10.08 2.66
CA GLY A 41 -11.41 10.57 1.36
C GLY A 41 -10.38 10.46 0.25
N ALA A 42 -9.13 10.11 0.55
CA ALA A 42 -8.13 9.89 -0.48
C ALA A 42 -8.49 8.69 -1.34
N THR A 43 -8.16 8.77 -2.62
CA THR A 43 -8.42 7.70 -3.59
C THR A 43 -7.16 7.38 -4.37
N VAL A 44 -7.04 6.11 -4.77
CA VAL A 44 -6.05 5.66 -5.72
C VAL A 44 -6.80 5.09 -6.91
N GLU A 45 -6.51 5.60 -8.09
CA GLU A 45 -7.18 5.17 -9.32
C GLU A 45 -6.95 3.70 -9.62
N MET A 46 -7.82 3.12 -10.44
CA MET A 46 -7.69 1.75 -10.89
C MET A 46 -6.31 1.52 -11.49
N HIS A 47 -5.63 0.52 -11.01
CA HIS A 47 -4.28 0.16 -11.48
C HIS A 47 -4.06 -1.34 -11.34
N GLY A 48 -3.06 -1.85 -12.03
CA GLY A 48 -2.67 -3.24 -11.95
C GLY A 48 -1.21 -3.41 -11.57
N HIS A 49 -0.85 -4.62 -11.22
CA HIS A 49 0.51 -5.01 -10.88
C HIS A 49 0.98 -6.18 -11.73
N ILE A 50 2.28 -6.25 -12.03
CA ILE A 50 2.83 -7.42 -12.71
C ILE A 50 2.85 -8.62 -11.76
N GLY A 51 3.27 -8.39 -10.52
CA GLY A 51 3.32 -9.42 -9.48
C GLY A 51 2.18 -9.32 -8.50
N ILE A 52 2.33 -9.99 -7.39
CA ILE A 52 1.34 -9.96 -6.31
C ILE A 52 1.43 -8.69 -5.49
N GLU A 53 0.32 -8.36 -4.81
CA GLU A 53 0.32 -7.38 -3.74
C GLU A 53 -0.41 -7.95 -2.54
N GLU A 54 0.22 -7.87 -1.37
CA GLU A 54 -0.41 -8.21 -0.11
C GLU A 54 -0.63 -6.92 0.68
N VAL A 55 -1.80 -6.79 1.29
CA VAL A 55 -2.17 -5.66 2.13
C VAL A 55 -2.62 -6.17 3.49
N TYR A 56 -2.08 -5.60 4.55
CA TYR A 56 -2.54 -5.82 5.92
C TYR A 56 -2.87 -4.48 6.55
N VAL A 57 -4.11 -4.29 6.96
CA VAL A 57 -4.55 -3.02 7.53
C VAL A 57 -4.12 -2.92 8.99
N VAL A 58 -3.31 -1.91 9.29
CA VAL A 58 -2.83 -1.64 10.65
C VAL A 58 -3.84 -0.82 11.43
N SER A 59 -4.42 0.21 10.80
CA SER A 59 -5.40 1.09 11.44
C SER A 59 -6.33 1.71 10.40
N GLY A 60 -7.52 2.10 10.85
CA GLY A 60 -8.50 2.77 10.00
C GLY A 60 -9.40 1.82 9.24
N SER A 61 -10.01 2.33 8.18
CA SER A 61 -10.87 1.57 7.29
C SER A 61 -10.80 2.13 5.87
N LEU A 62 -10.76 1.23 4.89
CA LEU A 62 -10.63 1.59 3.49
C LEU A 62 -11.27 0.51 2.63
N ARG A 63 -11.44 0.81 1.36
CA ARG A 63 -11.89 -0.14 0.34
C ARG A 63 -10.76 -0.39 -0.65
N VAL A 64 -10.50 -1.64 -0.94
CA VAL A 64 -9.59 -2.06 -2.01
C VAL A 64 -10.40 -2.91 -2.99
N GLY A 65 -10.54 -2.43 -4.20
CA GLY A 65 -11.46 -3.06 -5.15
C GLY A 65 -12.88 -3.08 -4.58
N GLU A 66 -13.50 -4.26 -4.56
CA GLU A 66 -14.85 -4.44 -4.00
C GLU A 66 -14.86 -4.72 -2.49
N PHE A 67 -13.69 -4.87 -1.87
CA PHE A 67 -13.59 -5.29 -0.48
C PHE A 67 -13.40 -4.12 0.46
N LYS A 68 -14.27 -4.04 1.48
CA LYS A 68 -14.09 -3.13 2.60
C LYS A 68 -13.19 -3.79 3.63
N LEU A 69 -12.17 -3.07 4.07
CA LEU A 69 -11.16 -3.57 5.00
C LEU A 69 -11.11 -2.68 6.23
N ALA A 70 -10.97 -3.31 7.38
CA ALA A 70 -10.75 -2.63 8.65
C ALA A 70 -9.44 -3.12 9.27
N ALA A 71 -9.01 -2.50 10.36
CA ALA A 71 -7.78 -2.90 11.06
C ALA A 71 -7.77 -4.41 11.33
N GLY A 72 -6.68 -5.07 10.98
CA GLY A 72 -6.50 -6.51 11.11
C GLY A 72 -6.89 -7.31 9.88
N ASP A 73 -7.52 -6.71 8.88
CA ASP A 73 -7.91 -7.42 7.67
C ASP A 73 -6.73 -7.57 6.70
N TYR A 74 -6.74 -8.67 5.99
CA TYR A 74 -5.76 -9.02 4.96
C TYR A 74 -6.42 -9.06 3.58
N HIS A 75 -5.73 -8.52 2.58
CA HIS A 75 -6.20 -8.53 1.19
C HIS A 75 -5.06 -8.92 0.27
N PHE A 76 -5.37 -9.73 -0.73
CA PHE A 76 -4.41 -10.21 -1.72
C PHE A 76 -4.87 -9.86 -3.12
N THR A 77 -3.96 -9.29 -3.92
CA THR A 77 -4.16 -9.04 -5.34
C THR A 77 -3.18 -9.91 -6.12
N GLY A 78 -3.69 -10.73 -7.01
CA GLY A 78 -2.88 -11.59 -7.86
C GLY A 78 -2.30 -10.87 -9.07
N PRO A 79 -1.34 -11.51 -9.76
CA PRO A 79 -0.76 -10.94 -10.96
C PRO A 79 -1.82 -10.69 -12.03
N GLY A 80 -1.78 -9.51 -12.63
CA GLY A 80 -2.72 -9.11 -13.69
C GLY A 80 -4.08 -8.64 -13.20
N GLU A 81 -4.38 -8.76 -11.91
CA GLU A 81 -5.61 -8.21 -11.36
C GLU A 81 -5.48 -6.69 -11.18
N THR A 82 -6.60 -6.00 -11.24
CA THR A 82 -6.64 -4.55 -11.11
C THR A 82 -7.54 -4.16 -9.94
N HIS A 83 -7.21 -3.07 -9.28
CA HIS A 83 -8.05 -2.52 -8.22
C HIS A 83 -7.86 -1.00 -8.08
N ASP A 84 -8.84 -0.37 -7.48
CA ASP A 84 -8.76 0.99 -6.99
C ASP A 84 -8.80 0.97 -5.46
N LEU A 85 -8.68 2.14 -4.84
CA LEU A 85 -8.69 2.26 -3.39
C LEU A 85 -9.39 3.55 -2.98
N GLU A 86 -10.10 3.49 -1.86
CA GLU A 86 -10.70 4.66 -1.23
C GLU A 86 -10.58 4.53 0.28
N ALA A 87 -10.11 5.58 0.95
CA ALA A 87 -10.02 5.61 2.40
C ALA A 87 -11.30 6.19 3.01
N PHE A 88 -11.96 5.43 3.88
CA PHE A 88 -13.14 5.89 4.62
C PHE A 88 -12.76 6.66 5.88
N GLU A 89 -11.57 6.37 6.40
CA GLU A 89 -10.96 7.03 7.55
C GLU A 89 -9.48 7.19 7.27
N ASP A 90 -8.79 8.02 8.07
CA ASP A 90 -7.34 8.02 8.06
C ASP A 90 -6.85 6.60 8.37
N SER A 91 -6.07 6.03 7.47
CA SER A 91 -5.70 4.62 7.55
C SER A 91 -4.23 4.41 7.29
N VAL A 92 -3.71 3.36 7.90
CA VAL A 92 -2.35 2.88 7.65
C VAL A 92 -2.44 1.40 7.30
N PHE A 93 -1.78 1.00 6.23
CA PHE A 93 -1.68 -0.40 5.89
C PHE A 93 -0.25 -0.76 5.48
N PHE A 94 0.08 -2.01 5.70
CA PHE A 94 1.34 -2.62 5.31
C PHE A 94 1.14 -3.27 3.94
N ALA A 95 2.03 -2.95 2.99
CA ALA A 95 1.92 -3.48 1.63
C ALA A 95 3.22 -4.19 1.23
N VAL A 96 3.06 -5.39 0.68
CA VAL A 96 4.16 -6.14 0.08
C VAL A 96 3.84 -6.29 -1.40
N THR A 97 4.71 -5.74 -2.25
CA THR A 97 4.59 -5.91 -3.70
C THR A 97 5.77 -6.73 -4.19
N GLU A 98 5.50 -7.76 -4.97
CA GLU A 98 6.54 -8.65 -5.47
C GLU A 98 7.32 -8.04 -6.61
N LYS A 99 6.63 -7.36 -7.50
CA LYS A 99 7.25 -6.65 -8.62
C LYS A 99 6.64 -5.28 -8.80
N VAL A 100 7.46 -4.29 -9.07
CA VAL A 100 7.02 -2.94 -9.41
C VAL A 100 7.60 -2.61 -10.78
N ILE A 101 6.75 -2.20 -11.71
CA ILE A 101 7.21 -1.78 -13.04
C ILE A 101 7.86 -0.41 -12.89
N PRO A 102 9.13 -0.23 -13.31
CA PRO A 102 9.78 1.08 -13.28
C PRO A 102 8.95 2.12 -14.04
N GLY A 103 8.78 3.31 -13.46
CA GLY A 103 8.04 4.41 -14.08
C GLY A 103 6.52 4.36 -13.94
N ARG A 104 5.99 3.44 -13.19
CA ARG A 104 4.56 3.35 -12.90
C ARG A 104 4.21 3.77 -11.49
#